data_1b34582aa157fba282c38f8af7a06c3d
#
_entry.id   1b34582aa157fba282c38f8af7a06c3d
#
_cell.length_a   1.000
_cell.length_b   1.000
_cell.length_c   1.000
_cell.angle_alpha   90.00
_cell.angle_beta   90.00
_cell.angle_gamma   90.00
#
_symmetry.space_group_name_H-M   'P 1'
#
loop_
_entity.id
_entity.type
_entity.pdbx_description
1 polymer ?
#
loop_
_entity_poly.entity_id
_entity_poly.type
_entity_poly.pdbx_seq_one_letter_code
_entity_poly.pdbx_strand_id
1 'polypeptide(L)'
;GSCSGMFTANSMNCLTEALGLSLPGNGSLVATHADRRELFLKAGKLAVELSKRYYEQGDSSVLPRSIATFEAFENAMTVDIAMGGSTNTVLHLLAAAHEGEVPFTMADIDRLSRRVSNLCKVAPSKADVHMENVHRAGGVQAIMGELDRMKLLHRDIPMVHSKSVAEALAQWDIGSETATDEARTFYKAAPGGVRTTQAFSQASRYKELDLDREKGAIRSGDHAFSKEGGLAVLYGNIAEDGAIVKTAGVAEGLLTFSGPARVFESQDAAVSAILGDRIKAGDVVLIRYEGPKGGPGMQEMLYPTSYLKSKGLAESCALITDGRFSGGSSGLSIGHISPEAAEGGAIGLIEDGDIIEIDIPNRVLKTRVTDPELSTRRQKMDDRGVEAWKPVRNRVVSTALKAYAALTTSAARGAVRDLAQLDRRSSR
;
A
#
# COMPACT_ATOMS: atom_id res chain seq x y z
N GLY A 1 4.16 -9.97 11.35
CA GLY A 1 5.54 -10.46 11.21
C GLY A 1 6.23 -9.84 10.02
N SER A 2 7.55 -9.90 10.02
CA SER A 2 8.37 -9.40 8.93
C SER A 2 8.90 -10.59 8.13
N CYS A 3 8.41 -10.73 6.90
CA CYS A 3 8.90 -11.72 5.94
C CYS A 3 9.97 -11.11 5.01
N SER A 4 10.47 -11.86 4.06
CA SER A 4 11.54 -11.38 3.18
C SER A 4 11.07 -10.54 1.98
N GLY A 5 9.77 -10.43 1.73
CA GLY A 5 9.23 -9.63 0.62
C GLY A 5 8.53 -8.34 1.08
N MET A 6 8.39 -7.38 0.17
CA MET A 6 7.65 -6.13 0.39
C MET A 6 6.14 -6.36 0.17
N PHE A 7 5.57 -7.23 1.02
CA PHE A 7 4.14 -7.49 1.10
C PHE A 7 3.48 -6.51 2.07
N THR A 8 2.17 -6.61 2.26
CA THR A 8 1.41 -5.65 3.06
C THR A 8 1.93 -5.52 4.50
N ALA A 9 2.23 -6.65 5.18
CA ALA A 9 2.72 -6.63 6.55
C ALA A 9 4.07 -5.90 6.68
N ASN A 10 5.02 -6.17 5.77
CA ASN A 10 6.32 -5.50 5.79
C ASN A 10 6.18 -4.03 5.45
N SER A 11 5.37 -3.69 4.44
CA SER A 11 5.09 -2.29 4.09
C SER A 11 4.54 -1.53 5.29
N MET A 12 3.54 -2.08 6.00
CA MET A 12 2.99 -1.44 7.19
C MET A 12 4.01 -1.34 8.35
N ASN A 13 4.86 -2.35 8.55
CA ASN A 13 5.95 -2.25 9.53
C ASN A 13 6.94 -1.12 9.20
N CYS A 14 7.27 -0.93 7.92
CA CYS A 14 8.09 0.19 7.46
C CYS A 14 7.39 1.53 7.71
N LEU A 15 6.09 1.60 7.43
CA LEU A 15 5.32 2.83 7.61
C LEU A 15 5.14 3.22 9.07
N THR A 16 4.94 2.27 9.99
CA THR A 16 4.89 2.59 11.42
C THR A 16 6.23 3.13 11.93
N GLU A 17 7.36 2.70 11.34
CA GLU A 17 8.68 3.27 11.63
C GLU A 17 8.80 4.69 11.09
N ALA A 18 8.40 4.94 9.85
CA ALA A 18 8.43 6.27 9.22
C ALA A 18 7.44 7.26 9.84
N LEU A 19 6.28 6.78 10.35
CA LEU A 19 5.33 7.57 11.16
C LEU A 19 5.89 7.99 12.53
N GLY A 20 7.04 7.44 12.94
CA GLY A 20 7.60 7.68 14.25
C GLY A 20 6.98 6.85 15.38
N LEU A 21 6.15 5.86 15.10
CA LEU A 21 5.42 5.05 16.08
C LEU A 21 6.09 3.71 16.42
N SER A 22 7.24 3.40 15.84
CA SER A 22 8.02 2.20 16.17
C SER A 22 9.53 2.45 16.19
N LEU A 23 10.27 1.48 16.69
CA LEU A 23 11.73 1.56 16.80
C LEU A 23 12.41 1.33 15.43
N PRO A 24 13.61 1.87 15.20
CA PRO A 24 14.42 1.62 14.02
C PRO A 24 14.62 0.11 13.78
N GLY A 25 14.47 -0.31 12.51
CA GLY A 25 14.58 -1.69 12.10
C GLY A 25 13.30 -2.53 12.25
N ASN A 26 12.22 -1.96 12.80
CA ASN A 26 10.94 -2.67 12.87
C ASN A 26 10.47 -3.12 11.47
N GLY A 27 10.66 -2.28 10.46
CA GLY A 27 10.24 -2.57 9.08
C GLY A 27 11.14 -3.58 8.36
N SER A 28 12.43 -3.64 8.67
CA SER A 28 13.39 -4.36 7.84
C SER A 28 13.98 -5.63 8.48
N LEU A 29 14.01 -5.75 9.80
CA LEU A 29 14.53 -6.93 10.49
C LEU A 29 13.56 -8.11 10.39
N VAL A 30 13.99 -9.22 9.80
CA VAL A 30 13.12 -10.40 9.58
C VAL A 30 12.72 -11.11 10.88
N ALA A 31 11.56 -11.75 10.87
CA ALA A 31 10.93 -12.35 12.06
C ALA A 31 11.75 -13.51 12.68
N THR A 32 12.59 -14.17 11.91
CA THR A 32 13.41 -15.29 12.36
C THR A 32 14.70 -14.87 13.06
N HIS A 33 15.13 -13.61 12.94
CA HIS A 33 16.38 -13.14 13.54
C HIS A 33 16.25 -12.88 15.05
N ALA A 34 17.26 -13.26 15.82
CA ALA A 34 17.29 -13.14 17.28
C ALA A 34 17.18 -11.68 17.78
N ASP A 35 17.79 -10.74 17.05
CA ASP A 35 17.73 -9.31 17.40
C ASP A 35 16.30 -8.77 17.43
N ARG A 36 15.34 -9.41 16.76
CA ARG A 36 13.93 -9.02 16.84
C ARG A 36 13.34 -9.21 18.24
N ARG A 37 13.80 -10.22 18.98
CA ARG A 37 13.39 -10.39 20.38
C ARG A 37 13.86 -9.21 21.23
N GLU A 38 15.12 -8.80 21.05
CA GLU A 38 15.67 -7.63 21.78
C GLU A 38 14.95 -6.34 21.38
N LEU A 39 14.60 -6.18 20.10
CA LEU A 39 13.81 -5.05 19.63
C LEU A 39 12.43 -5.00 20.34
N PHE A 40 11.77 -6.13 20.50
CA PHE A 40 10.48 -6.21 21.22
C PHE A 40 10.64 -5.89 22.71
N LEU A 41 11.71 -6.36 23.35
CA LEU A 41 11.99 -6.02 24.74
C LEU A 41 12.25 -4.51 24.92
N LYS A 42 13.02 -3.89 24.01
CA LYS A 42 13.22 -2.44 23.97
C LYS A 42 11.89 -1.69 23.78
N ALA A 43 11.06 -2.13 22.85
CA ALA A 43 9.75 -1.53 22.60
C ALA A 43 8.83 -1.61 23.83
N GLY A 44 8.82 -2.75 24.53
CA GLY A 44 8.04 -2.92 25.77
C GLY A 44 8.51 -1.99 26.89
N LYS A 45 9.82 -1.83 27.07
CA LYS A 45 10.39 -0.90 28.05
C LYS A 45 10.04 0.55 27.71
N LEU A 46 10.19 0.93 26.44
CA LEU A 46 9.84 2.27 25.96
C LEU A 46 8.35 2.56 26.15
N ALA A 47 7.46 1.61 25.87
CA ALA A 47 6.03 1.80 26.08
C ALA A 47 5.69 2.10 27.54
N VAL A 48 6.35 1.43 28.50
CA VAL A 48 6.20 1.73 29.94
C VAL A 48 6.74 3.11 30.29
N GLU A 49 7.89 3.49 29.74
CA GLU A 49 8.50 4.82 29.96
C GLU A 49 7.59 5.93 29.43
N LEU A 50 7.10 5.82 28.20
CA LEU A 50 6.18 6.79 27.61
C LEU A 50 4.86 6.89 28.40
N SER A 51 4.32 5.75 28.89
CA SER A 51 3.15 5.75 29.75
C SER A 51 3.40 6.51 31.07
N LYS A 52 4.56 6.33 31.72
CA LYS A 52 4.94 7.08 32.91
C LYS A 52 5.09 8.58 32.64
N ARG A 53 5.72 8.96 31.54
CA ARG A 53 5.81 10.38 31.14
C ARG A 53 4.42 11.00 31.03
N TYR A 54 3.48 10.32 30.39
CA TYR A 54 2.12 10.83 30.28
C TYR A 54 1.39 10.88 31.63
N TYR A 55 1.29 9.76 32.36
CA TYR A 55 0.47 9.66 33.56
C TYR A 55 1.09 10.32 34.80
N GLU A 56 2.40 10.28 34.95
CA GLU A 56 3.10 10.81 36.12
C GLU A 56 3.62 12.24 35.94
N GLN A 57 3.94 12.64 34.68
CA GLN A 57 4.55 13.94 34.38
C GLN A 57 3.63 14.87 33.57
N GLY A 58 2.46 14.37 33.10
CA GLY A 58 1.51 15.13 32.27
C GLY A 58 2.03 15.43 30.86
N ASP A 59 3.03 14.67 30.38
CA ASP A 59 3.66 14.90 29.08
C ASP A 59 2.79 14.30 27.96
N SER A 60 1.96 15.12 27.33
CA SER A 60 1.10 14.71 26.21
C SER A 60 1.85 14.59 24.88
N SER A 61 3.12 15.05 24.79
CA SER A 61 3.92 14.96 23.56
C SER A 61 4.23 13.52 23.14
N VAL A 62 4.14 12.58 24.08
CA VAL A 62 4.40 11.14 23.86
C VAL A 62 3.19 10.36 23.32
N LEU A 63 2.02 10.98 23.24
CA LEU A 63 0.82 10.34 22.76
C LEU A 63 0.91 10.05 21.24
N PRO A 64 0.32 8.93 20.76
CA PRO A 64 0.33 8.63 19.33
C PRO A 64 -0.19 9.75 18.44
N ARG A 65 -1.24 10.49 18.87
CA ARG A 65 -1.78 11.63 18.13
C ARG A 65 -0.81 12.82 18.08
N SER A 66 0.07 12.98 19.07
CA SER A 66 1.07 14.04 19.07
C SER A 66 2.28 13.73 18.19
N ILE A 67 2.49 12.45 17.87
CA ILE A 67 3.59 11.97 17.04
C ILE A 67 3.11 11.80 15.59
N ALA A 68 1.99 11.12 15.38
CA ALA A 68 1.42 10.86 14.07
C ALA A 68 0.63 12.08 13.53
N THR A 69 1.35 13.18 13.31
CA THR A 69 0.84 14.43 12.74
C THR A 69 0.65 14.31 11.22
N PHE A 70 0.08 15.33 10.58
CA PHE A 70 -0.03 15.38 9.12
C PHE A 70 1.35 15.20 8.44
N GLU A 71 2.38 15.87 8.96
CA GLU A 71 3.75 15.77 8.46
C GLU A 71 4.32 14.36 8.63
N ALA A 72 3.96 13.65 9.70
CA ALA A 72 4.36 12.26 9.89
C ALA A 72 3.69 11.33 8.87
N PHE A 73 2.41 11.56 8.53
CA PHE A 73 1.74 10.86 7.44
C PHE A 73 2.37 11.15 6.07
N GLU A 74 2.76 12.38 5.80
CA GLU A 74 3.52 12.72 4.59
C GLU A 74 4.87 12.00 4.54
N ASN A 75 5.63 11.97 5.64
CA ASN A 75 6.89 11.22 5.72
C ASN A 75 6.67 9.72 5.47
N ALA A 76 5.65 9.13 6.10
CA ALA A 76 5.35 7.71 5.92
C ALA A 76 4.98 7.39 4.46
N MET A 77 4.11 8.19 3.85
CA MET A 77 3.71 7.99 2.45
C MET A 77 4.88 8.22 1.48
N THR A 78 5.76 9.19 1.78
CA THR A 78 6.99 9.44 1.03
C THR A 78 7.91 8.21 1.04
N VAL A 79 8.09 7.58 2.22
CA VAL A 79 8.84 6.31 2.34
C VAL A 79 8.17 5.19 1.55
N ASP A 80 6.84 5.06 1.64
CA ASP A 80 6.09 4.02 0.93
C ASP A 80 6.25 4.10 -0.58
N ILE A 81 6.14 5.32 -1.12
CA ILE A 81 6.34 5.61 -2.55
C ILE A 81 7.79 5.31 -2.96
N ALA A 82 8.77 5.72 -2.13
CA ALA A 82 10.18 5.50 -2.42
C ALA A 82 10.58 4.02 -2.42
N MET A 83 9.97 3.20 -1.57
CA MET A 83 10.27 1.77 -1.49
C MET A 83 9.34 0.89 -2.34
N GLY A 84 8.33 1.46 -3.00
CA GLY A 84 7.35 0.71 -3.78
C GLY A 84 6.58 -0.29 -2.93
N GLY A 85 5.96 0.18 -1.87
CA GLY A 85 5.20 -0.64 -0.93
C GLY A 85 3.95 -1.28 -1.52
N SER A 86 3.14 -1.88 -0.68
CA SER A 86 1.86 -2.49 -1.06
C SER A 86 0.80 -1.41 -1.32
N THR A 87 -0.07 -1.59 -2.31
CA THR A 87 -1.23 -0.70 -2.51
C THR A 87 -2.17 -0.67 -1.28
N ASN A 88 -2.18 -1.74 -0.47
CA ASN A 88 -2.95 -1.81 0.77
C ASN A 88 -2.51 -0.76 1.81
N THR A 89 -1.29 -0.29 1.78
CA THR A 89 -0.79 0.75 2.69
C THR A 89 -1.54 2.06 2.52
N VAL A 90 -1.92 2.41 1.29
CA VAL A 90 -2.76 3.58 1.00
C VAL A 90 -4.07 3.49 1.78
N LEU A 91 -4.76 2.34 1.69
CA LEU A 91 -6.01 2.10 2.41
C LEU A 91 -5.80 2.23 3.94
N HIS A 92 -4.73 1.62 4.46
CA HIS A 92 -4.46 1.59 5.89
C HIS A 92 -4.01 2.95 6.45
N LEU A 93 -3.21 3.72 5.70
CA LEU A 93 -2.83 5.09 6.11
C LEU A 93 -4.03 6.03 6.13
N LEU A 94 -4.89 5.97 5.11
CA LEU A 94 -6.12 6.76 5.08
C LEU A 94 -7.05 6.40 6.24
N ALA A 95 -7.15 5.11 6.58
CA ALA A 95 -7.91 4.66 7.74
C ALA A 95 -7.31 5.18 9.07
N ALA A 96 -5.98 5.07 9.23
CA ALA A 96 -5.30 5.56 10.42
C ALA A 96 -5.39 7.09 10.55
N ALA A 97 -5.29 7.82 9.45
CA ALA A 97 -5.46 9.27 9.42
C ALA A 97 -6.89 9.67 9.85
N HIS A 98 -7.90 8.98 9.33
CA HIS A 98 -9.29 9.20 9.71
C HIS A 98 -9.51 8.99 11.23
N GLU A 99 -9.08 7.86 11.77
CA GLU A 99 -9.19 7.55 13.20
C GLU A 99 -8.34 8.50 14.08
N GLY A 100 -7.23 8.99 13.52
CA GLY A 100 -6.36 10.00 14.15
C GLY A 100 -6.89 11.43 14.03
N GLU A 101 -7.97 11.66 13.27
CA GLU A 101 -8.49 13.00 12.92
C GLU A 101 -7.45 13.87 12.17
N VAL A 102 -6.59 13.22 11.39
CA VAL A 102 -5.59 13.88 10.55
C VAL A 102 -6.17 14.09 9.15
N PRO A 103 -6.15 15.30 8.57
CA PRO A 103 -6.77 15.59 7.27
C PRO A 103 -5.89 15.15 6.09
N PHE A 104 -5.37 13.92 6.15
CA PHE A 104 -4.55 13.31 5.10
C PHE A 104 -5.44 12.57 4.10
N THR A 105 -5.28 12.84 2.81
CA THR A 105 -6.21 12.44 1.76
C THR A 105 -5.53 11.78 0.56
N MET A 106 -6.34 11.23 -0.37
CA MET A 106 -5.86 10.70 -1.64
C MET A 106 -5.13 11.76 -2.49
N ALA A 107 -5.53 13.02 -2.40
CA ALA A 107 -4.87 14.12 -3.11
C ALA A 107 -3.45 14.36 -2.61
N ASP A 108 -3.20 14.19 -1.30
CA ASP A 108 -1.85 14.27 -0.74
C ASP A 108 -0.97 13.13 -1.23
N ILE A 109 -1.53 11.92 -1.33
CA ILE A 109 -0.85 10.76 -1.88
C ILE A 109 -0.47 10.97 -3.35
N ASP A 110 -1.40 11.48 -4.17
CA ASP A 110 -1.11 11.80 -5.57
C ASP A 110 0.01 12.85 -5.69
N ARG A 111 -0.09 13.93 -4.92
CA ARG A 111 0.92 15.00 -4.89
C ARG A 111 2.31 14.46 -4.53
N LEU A 112 2.41 13.62 -3.50
CA LEU A 112 3.68 13.00 -3.09
C LEU A 112 4.20 12.05 -4.16
N SER A 113 3.34 11.24 -4.78
CA SER A 113 3.71 10.24 -5.77
C SER A 113 4.35 10.83 -7.04
N ARG A 114 4.10 12.12 -7.33
CA ARG A 114 4.68 12.85 -8.46
C ARG A 114 6.06 13.44 -8.15
N ARG A 115 6.46 13.52 -6.87
CA ARG A 115 7.69 14.18 -6.42
C ARG A 115 8.76 13.21 -5.94
N VAL A 116 8.33 12.05 -5.48
CA VAL A 116 9.19 11.06 -4.83
C VAL A 116 9.67 10.04 -5.84
N SER A 117 10.97 9.86 -5.96
CA SER A 117 11.57 8.84 -6.82
C SER A 117 11.50 7.44 -6.17
N ASN A 118 11.48 6.38 -6.98
CA ASN A 118 11.56 5.02 -6.47
C ASN A 118 13.02 4.64 -6.18
N LEU A 119 13.38 4.59 -4.90
CA LEU A 119 14.76 4.36 -4.43
C LEU A 119 15.06 2.90 -4.09
N CYS A 120 14.00 2.08 -3.93
CA CYS A 120 14.16 0.70 -3.51
C CYS A 120 13.15 -0.20 -4.23
N LYS A 121 13.62 -1.32 -4.80
CA LYS A 121 12.75 -2.37 -5.35
C LYS A 121 13.03 -3.68 -4.65
N VAL A 122 12.00 -4.25 -4.05
CA VAL A 122 12.08 -5.50 -3.27
C VAL A 122 11.12 -6.53 -3.85
N ALA A 123 11.39 -7.81 -3.68
CA ALA A 123 10.46 -8.86 -4.08
C ALA A 123 9.02 -8.55 -3.61
N PRO A 124 8.01 -8.70 -4.46
CA PRO A 124 8.02 -9.36 -5.78
C PRO A 124 8.39 -8.45 -6.97
N SER A 125 8.61 -7.13 -6.77
CA SER A 125 8.94 -6.19 -7.85
C SER A 125 10.35 -6.39 -8.42
N LYS A 126 11.26 -6.98 -7.63
CA LYS A 126 12.61 -7.40 -8.02
C LYS A 126 12.94 -8.72 -7.34
N ALA A 127 13.19 -9.77 -8.13
CA ALA A 127 13.25 -11.15 -7.63
C ALA A 127 14.46 -11.45 -6.75
N ASP A 128 15.54 -10.71 -6.90
CA ASP A 128 16.85 -10.93 -6.26
C ASP A 128 17.12 -9.98 -5.07
N VAL A 129 16.19 -9.10 -4.72
CA VAL A 129 16.31 -8.21 -3.58
C VAL A 129 15.20 -8.51 -2.56
N HIS A 130 15.58 -8.78 -1.33
CA HIS A 130 14.68 -9.13 -0.23
C HIS A 130 14.85 -8.17 0.95
N MET A 131 13.99 -8.26 1.96
CA MET A 131 14.03 -7.34 3.12
C MET A 131 15.33 -7.41 3.90
N GLU A 132 15.99 -8.56 3.96
CA GLU A 132 17.33 -8.71 4.55
C GLU A 132 18.40 -7.92 3.79
N ASN A 133 18.26 -7.74 2.48
CA ASN A 133 19.15 -6.84 1.70
C ASN A 133 18.89 -5.38 2.04
N VAL A 134 17.61 -5.01 2.16
CA VAL A 134 17.21 -3.65 2.60
C VAL A 134 17.71 -3.38 4.02
N HIS A 135 17.57 -4.36 4.94
CA HIS A 135 18.10 -4.25 6.30
C HIS A 135 19.60 -4.02 6.29
N ARG A 136 20.37 -4.84 5.55
CA ARG A 136 21.82 -4.68 5.38
C ARG A 136 22.22 -3.31 4.83
N ALA A 137 21.35 -2.69 4.02
CA ALA A 137 21.55 -1.35 3.46
C ALA A 137 21.15 -0.21 4.42
N GLY A 138 20.71 -0.54 5.66
CA GLY A 138 20.31 0.42 6.69
C GLY A 138 18.80 0.58 6.88
N GLY A 139 18.01 -0.28 6.25
CA GLY A 139 16.56 -0.36 6.45
C GLY A 139 15.80 0.94 6.12
N VAL A 140 14.72 1.15 6.85
CA VAL A 140 13.86 2.33 6.67
C VAL A 140 14.61 3.63 6.97
N GLN A 141 15.50 3.64 7.97
CA GLN A 141 16.28 4.82 8.32
C GLN A 141 17.22 5.26 7.18
N ALA A 142 17.79 4.32 6.43
CA ALA A 142 18.61 4.68 5.28
C ALA A 142 17.77 5.18 4.08
N ILE A 143 16.56 4.62 3.87
CA ILE A 143 15.61 5.17 2.88
C ILE A 143 15.22 6.60 3.26
N MET A 144 14.87 6.83 4.53
CA MET A 144 14.58 8.17 5.06
C MET A 144 15.81 9.10 4.93
N GLY A 145 17.02 8.60 5.18
CA GLY A 145 18.26 9.37 5.01
C GLY A 145 18.45 9.83 3.55
N GLU A 146 18.20 8.97 2.56
CA GLU A 146 18.25 9.38 1.15
C GLU A 146 17.16 10.42 0.82
N LEU A 147 15.93 10.23 1.32
CA LEU A 147 14.85 11.18 1.13
C LEU A 147 15.13 12.53 1.82
N ASP A 148 15.80 12.52 2.97
CA ASP A 148 16.22 13.73 3.66
C ASP A 148 17.28 14.51 2.86
N ARG A 149 18.27 13.84 2.28
CA ARG A 149 19.25 14.43 1.35
C ARG A 149 18.59 15.06 0.12
N MET A 150 17.45 14.51 -0.32
CA MET A 150 16.59 15.04 -1.39
C MET A 150 15.66 16.18 -0.90
N LYS A 151 15.66 16.52 0.38
CA LYS A 151 14.76 17.52 1.02
C LYS A 151 13.27 17.19 0.86
N LEU A 152 12.93 15.92 1.00
CA LEU A 152 11.57 15.40 0.86
C LEU A 152 10.92 15.01 2.18
N LEU A 153 11.61 15.19 3.34
CA LEU A 153 11.08 14.85 4.66
C LEU A 153 10.90 16.07 5.55
N HIS A 154 9.92 15.96 6.44
CA HIS A 154 9.75 16.83 7.59
C HIS A 154 10.67 16.33 8.71
N ARG A 155 11.70 17.14 9.05
CA ARG A 155 12.81 16.75 9.93
C ARG A 155 12.54 16.97 11.40
N ASP A 156 11.71 17.97 11.73
CA ASP A 156 11.56 18.52 13.08
C ASP A 156 10.40 17.88 13.86
N ILE A 157 9.77 16.84 13.30
CA ILE A 157 8.68 16.13 13.96
C ILE A 157 9.19 15.02 14.89
N PRO A 158 8.50 14.76 16.03
CA PRO A 158 8.93 13.79 17.02
C PRO A 158 8.72 12.34 16.55
N MET A 159 9.48 11.43 17.19
CA MET A 159 9.29 9.99 17.09
C MET A 159 9.25 9.40 18.51
N VAL A 160 8.67 8.19 18.68
CA VAL A 160 8.58 7.55 20.02
C VAL A 160 9.95 7.37 20.70
N HIS A 161 11.02 7.27 19.91
CA HIS A 161 12.39 6.98 20.39
C HIS A 161 13.35 8.15 20.23
N SER A 162 12.92 9.26 19.65
CA SER A 162 13.78 10.42 19.36
C SER A 162 12.96 11.71 19.40
N LYS A 163 13.62 12.84 19.71
CA LYS A 163 12.97 14.15 19.74
C LYS A 163 12.57 14.66 18.36
N SER A 164 13.27 14.19 17.32
CA SER A 164 12.98 14.55 15.94
C SER A 164 13.46 13.48 14.96
N VAL A 165 12.92 13.51 13.74
CA VAL A 165 13.41 12.70 12.61
C VAL A 165 14.90 13.01 12.34
N ALA A 166 15.32 14.28 12.43
CA ALA A 166 16.71 14.66 12.23
C ALA A 166 17.65 13.98 13.24
N GLU A 167 17.27 13.92 14.52
CA GLU A 167 18.05 13.23 15.56
C GLU A 167 18.07 11.72 15.32
N ALA A 168 16.94 11.13 14.93
CA ALA A 168 16.88 9.71 14.61
C ALA A 168 17.79 9.35 13.44
N LEU A 169 17.77 10.12 12.36
CA LEU A 169 18.63 9.91 11.19
C LEU A 169 20.12 10.08 11.53
N ALA A 170 20.48 11.07 12.35
CA ALA A 170 21.86 11.26 12.79
C ALA A 170 22.42 10.02 13.51
N GLN A 171 21.56 9.26 14.21
CA GLN A 171 21.97 8.08 14.98
C GLN A 171 21.85 6.77 14.15
N TRP A 172 20.82 6.63 13.31
CA TRP A 172 20.41 5.36 12.71
C TRP A 172 20.60 5.27 11.19
N ASP A 173 20.74 6.38 10.45
CA ASP A 173 21.11 6.31 9.04
C ASP A 173 22.60 5.96 8.89
N ILE A 174 22.90 4.72 8.48
CA ILE A 174 24.28 4.25 8.30
C ILE A 174 25.06 4.99 7.19
N GLY A 175 24.39 5.79 6.38
CA GLY A 175 24.99 6.72 5.42
C GLY A 175 25.45 8.04 6.08
N SER A 176 25.05 8.31 7.33
CA SER A 176 25.50 9.46 8.09
C SER A 176 26.86 9.20 8.74
N GLU A 177 27.72 10.22 8.78
CA GLU A 177 29.00 10.17 9.52
C GLU A 177 28.80 9.99 11.02
N THR A 178 27.67 10.46 11.56
CA THR A 178 27.31 10.41 12.99
C THR A 178 26.59 9.13 13.40
N ALA A 179 26.33 8.21 12.45
CA ALA A 179 25.66 6.94 12.74
C ALA A 179 26.39 6.16 13.84
N THR A 180 25.62 5.66 14.80
CA THR A 180 26.16 4.95 15.96
C THR A 180 26.73 3.56 15.61
N ASP A 181 27.67 3.06 16.43
CA ASP A 181 28.17 1.69 16.30
C ASP A 181 27.04 0.66 16.56
N GLU A 182 26.08 1.01 17.42
CA GLU A 182 24.88 0.21 17.63
C GLU A 182 24.12 0.02 16.31
N ALA A 183 23.80 1.10 15.58
CA ALA A 183 23.12 1.06 14.30
C ALA A 183 23.91 0.23 13.26
N ARG A 184 25.21 0.49 13.13
CA ARG A 184 26.09 -0.24 12.21
C ARG A 184 26.15 -1.74 12.52
N THR A 185 26.12 -2.12 13.78
CA THR A 185 26.10 -3.53 14.21
C THR A 185 24.73 -4.16 13.97
N PHE A 186 23.66 -3.45 14.30
CA PHE A 186 22.28 -3.91 14.16
C PHE A 186 21.92 -4.22 12.71
N TYR A 187 22.25 -3.34 11.78
CA TYR A 187 21.95 -3.53 10.36
C TYR A 187 22.81 -4.62 9.67
N LYS A 188 23.73 -5.25 10.37
CA LYS A 188 24.44 -6.45 9.89
C LYS A 188 23.67 -7.75 10.13
N ALA A 189 22.50 -7.73 10.75
CA ALA A 189 21.70 -8.94 10.93
C ALA A 189 21.41 -9.62 9.58
N ALA A 190 21.68 -10.92 9.52
CA ALA A 190 21.66 -11.72 8.29
C ALA A 190 20.77 -12.96 8.44
N PRO A 191 20.16 -13.48 7.36
CA PRO A 191 19.47 -14.75 7.39
C PRO A 191 20.45 -15.88 7.71
N GLY A 192 19.96 -16.93 8.41
CA GLY A 192 20.78 -18.07 8.82
C GLY A 192 21.11 -19.07 7.72
N GLY A 193 20.68 -18.84 6.48
CA GLY A 193 20.94 -19.72 5.33
C GLY A 193 20.12 -21.02 5.32
N VAL A 194 19.35 -21.30 6.35
CA VAL A 194 18.45 -22.46 6.43
C VAL A 194 17.00 -22.00 6.58
N ARG A 195 16.06 -22.70 5.96
CA ARG A 195 14.64 -22.43 6.12
C ARG A 195 14.21 -22.76 7.54
N THR A 196 13.53 -21.80 8.19
CA THR A 196 12.94 -21.99 9.51
C THR A 196 11.65 -21.17 9.61
N THR A 197 10.69 -21.72 10.36
CA THR A 197 9.49 -20.99 10.81
C THR A 197 9.59 -20.61 12.28
N GLN A 198 10.69 -21.00 12.96
CA GLN A 198 10.90 -20.68 14.36
C GLN A 198 11.37 -19.23 14.50
N ALA A 199 10.57 -18.41 15.20
CA ALA A 199 10.91 -17.05 15.52
C ALA A 199 12.20 -16.97 16.34
N PHE A 200 13.01 -15.95 16.09
CA PHE A 200 14.24 -15.61 16.83
C PHE A 200 15.32 -16.69 16.84
N SER A 201 15.27 -17.64 15.92
CA SER A 201 16.17 -18.80 15.90
C SER A 201 17.49 -18.58 15.14
N GLN A 202 17.62 -17.44 14.43
CA GLN A 202 18.78 -17.13 13.60
C GLN A 202 19.55 -15.93 14.17
N ALA A 203 20.88 -16.01 14.21
CA ALA A 203 21.75 -14.97 14.76
C ALA A 203 22.94 -14.62 13.84
N SER A 204 22.86 -15.01 12.56
CA SER A 204 23.91 -14.74 11.59
C SER A 204 24.06 -13.24 11.32
N ARG A 205 25.28 -12.83 10.93
CA ARG A 205 25.57 -11.44 10.60
C ARG A 205 26.37 -11.34 9.31
N TYR A 206 26.08 -10.33 8.53
CA TYR A 206 26.91 -9.92 7.40
C TYR A 206 28.25 -9.39 7.91
N LYS A 207 29.32 -9.60 7.15
CA LYS A 207 30.62 -9.02 7.44
C LYS A 207 30.60 -7.49 7.27
N GLU A 208 29.95 -7.05 6.21
CA GLU A 208 29.89 -5.65 5.79
C GLU A 208 28.44 -5.20 5.53
N LEU A 209 28.19 -3.91 5.71
CA LEU A 209 26.95 -3.23 5.32
C LEU A 209 26.93 -3.04 3.80
N ASP A 210 25.75 -2.85 3.23
CA ASP A 210 25.58 -2.40 1.86
C ASP A 210 25.46 -0.87 1.86
N LEU A 211 26.54 -0.20 1.50
CA LEU A 211 26.62 1.25 1.39
C LEU A 211 26.59 1.72 -0.07
N ASP A 212 26.40 0.81 -1.04
CA ASP A 212 26.30 1.15 -2.46
C ASP A 212 24.96 1.83 -2.76
N ARG A 213 25.01 3.13 -2.98
CA ARG A 213 23.83 3.94 -3.31
C ARG A 213 23.62 4.10 -4.82
N GLU A 214 24.47 3.50 -5.63
CA GLU A 214 24.32 3.46 -7.09
C GLU A 214 23.58 2.19 -7.55
N LYS A 215 24.02 1.01 -7.06
CA LYS A 215 23.55 -0.31 -7.52
C LYS A 215 22.97 -1.18 -6.40
N GLY A 216 23.14 -0.77 -5.15
CA GLY A 216 22.70 -1.51 -3.97
C GLY A 216 21.19 -1.65 -3.83
N ALA A 217 20.76 -2.21 -2.71
CA ALA A 217 19.35 -2.44 -2.40
C ALA A 217 18.58 -1.12 -2.19
N ILE A 218 19.25 -0.10 -1.63
CA ILE A 218 18.73 1.27 -1.50
C ILE A 218 19.61 2.19 -2.34
N ARG A 219 18.99 2.96 -3.23
CA ARG A 219 19.69 3.86 -4.15
C ARG A 219 19.52 5.32 -3.74
N SER A 220 20.47 6.16 -4.15
CA SER A 220 20.33 7.61 -4.05
C SER A 220 19.32 8.15 -5.06
N GLY A 221 18.90 9.41 -4.89
CA GLY A 221 17.99 10.08 -5.81
C GLY A 221 18.52 10.11 -7.25
N ASP A 222 19.82 10.28 -7.43
CA ASP A 222 20.46 10.32 -8.78
C ASP A 222 20.47 8.96 -9.47
N HIS A 223 20.42 7.86 -8.70
CA HIS A 223 20.44 6.49 -9.20
C HIS A 223 19.11 5.75 -9.00
N ALA A 224 18.03 6.49 -8.74
CA ALA A 224 16.70 5.94 -8.54
C ALA A 224 16.26 4.99 -9.68
N PHE A 225 15.46 3.98 -9.33
CA PHE A 225 14.89 3.06 -10.32
C PHE A 225 13.93 3.75 -11.30
N SER A 226 13.24 4.78 -10.83
CA SER A 226 12.39 5.67 -11.63
C SER A 226 12.31 7.05 -10.96
N LYS A 227 12.14 8.10 -11.76
CA LYS A 227 11.96 9.48 -11.27
C LYS A 227 10.63 9.66 -10.54
N GLU A 228 9.59 8.98 -11.02
CA GLU A 228 8.29 8.88 -10.35
C GLU A 228 8.26 7.64 -9.45
N GLY A 229 7.52 7.74 -8.34
CA GLY A 229 7.54 6.75 -7.27
C GLY A 229 7.01 5.38 -7.63
N GLY A 230 7.14 4.47 -6.68
CA GLY A 230 6.69 3.08 -6.81
C GLY A 230 5.19 2.86 -6.69
N LEU A 231 4.42 3.92 -6.37
CA LEU A 231 2.95 3.94 -6.31
C LEU A 231 2.41 5.15 -7.06
N ALA A 232 1.23 5.04 -7.66
CA ALA A 232 0.55 6.14 -8.33
C ALA A 232 -0.96 6.10 -8.12
N VAL A 233 -1.57 7.28 -8.09
CA VAL A 233 -3.03 7.46 -8.12
C VAL A 233 -3.45 7.73 -9.56
N LEU A 234 -4.48 7.04 -10.04
CA LEU A 234 -5.06 7.25 -11.37
C LEU A 234 -6.48 7.76 -11.22
N TYR A 235 -6.90 8.63 -12.14
CA TYR A 235 -8.23 9.24 -12.18
C TYR A 235 -8.88 9.09 -13.54
N GLY A 236 -10.20 9.21 -13.60
CA GLY A 236 -10.96 9.21 -14.83
C GLY A 236 -12.43 8.90 -14.59
N ASN A 237 -13.20 8.75 -15.66
CA ASN A 237 -14.65 8.56 -15.59
C ASN A 237 -15.11 7.26 -14.94
N ILE A 238 -14.20 6.31 -14.66
CA ILE A 238 -14.47 5.10 -13.87
C ILE A 238 -13.73 5.10 -12.53
N ALA A 239 -12.96 6.13 -12.22
CA ALA A 239 -12.18 6.30 -11.00
C ALA A 239 -12.17 7.78 -10.59
N GLU A 240 -13.35 8.36 -10.33
CA GLU A 240 -13.52 9.79 -10.04
C GLU A 240 -12.79 10.19 -8.75
N ASP A 241 -12.87 9.34 -7.71
CA ASP A 241 -12.18 9.54 -6.42
C ASP A 241 -10.78 8.90 -6.39
N GLY A 242 -10.33 8.32 -7.50
CA GLY A 242 -9.02 7.72 -7.67
C GLY A 242 -8.99 6.20 -7.63
N ALA A 243 -7.89 5.67 -8.10
CA ALA A 243 -7.52 4.26 -8.07
C ALA A 243 -6.00 4.14 -7.84
N ILE A 244 -5.53 3.04 -7.29
CA ILE A 244 -4.12 2.85 -6.92
C ILE A 244 -3.45 1.80 -7.78
N VAL A 245 -2.26 2.13 -8.28
CA VAL A 245 -1.38 1.19 -8.98
C VAL A 245 0.00 1.15 -8.32
N LYS A 246 0.56 -0.05 -8.18
CA LYS A 246 1.95 -0.26 -7.79
C LYS A 246 2.85 -0.20 -9.05
N THR A 247 3.31 0.98 -9.39
CA THR A 247 4.13 1.22 -10.59
C THR A 247 5.48 0.50 -10.55
N ALA A 248 6.04 0.29 -9.35
CA ALA A 248 7.28 -0.48 -9.17
C ALA A 248 7.21 -1.92 -9.71
N GLY A 249 6.00 -2.48 -9.83
CA GLY A 249 5.75 -3.84 -10.33
C GLY A 249 5.25 -3.92 -11.77
N VAL A 250 5.08 -2.77 -12.46
CA VAL A 250 4.60 -2.69 -13.84
C VAL A 250 5.77 -2.67 -14.82
N ALA A 251 5.72 -3.48 -15.87
CA ALA A 251 6.71 -3.44 -16.95
C ALA A 251 6.58 -2.14 -17.74
N GLU A 252 7.69 -1.60 -18.24
CA GLU A 252 7.73 -0.32 -18.94
C GLU A 252 6.76 -0.26 -20.13
N GLY A 253 6.65 -1.35 -20.90
CA GLY A 253 5.73 -1.46 -22.04
C GLY A 253 4.24 -1.49 -21.65
N LEU A 254 3.90 -1.58 -20.36
CA LEU A 254 2.53 -1.57 -19.85
C LEU A 254 2.15 -0.29 -19.10
N LEU A 255 3.03 0.71 -19.10
CA LEU A 255 2.71 2.00 -18.47
C LEU A 255 1.56 2.73 -19.19
N THR A 256 1.34 2.43 -20.45
CA THR A 256 0.14 2.77 -21.22
C THR A 256 -0.47 1.52 -21.78
N PHE A 257 -1.80 1.34 -21.58
CA PHE A 257 -2.50 0.15 -22.01
C PHE A 257 -3.93 0.50 -22.45
N SER A 258 -4.44 -0.20 -23.44
CA SER A 258 -5.84 -0.07 -23.85
C SER A 258 -6.35 -1.43 -24.31
N GLY A 259 -7.53 -1.83 -23.82
CA GLY A 259 -8.08 -3.12 -24.18
C GLY A 259 -9.56 -3.29 -23.80
N PRO A 260 -10.23 -4.32 -24.36
CA PRO A 260 -11.61 -4.63 -24.03
C PRO A 260 -11.74 -5.18 -22.61
N ALA A 261 -12.73 -4.70 -21.87
CA ALA A 261 -13.09 -5.21 -20.56
C ALA A 261 -13.62 -6.65 -20.63
N ARG A 262 -13.22 -7.47 -19.67
CA ARG A 262 -13.83 -8.76 -19.33
C ARG A 262 -14.33 -8.66 -17.89
N VAL A 263 -15.64 -8.53 -17.74
CA VAL A 263 -16.29 -8.13 -16.49
C VAL A 263 -16.67 -9.33 -15.64
N PHE A 264 -16.28 -9.28 -14.37
CA PHE A 264 -16.58 -10.31 -13.37
C PHE A 264 -17.08 -9.68 -12.08
N GLU A 265 -18.06 -10.30 -11.43
CA GLU A 265 -18.63 -9.82 -10.16
C GLU A 265 -18.06 -10.55 -8.93
N SER A 266 -17.00 -11.33 -9.12
CA SER A 266 -16.26 -11.97 -8.03
C SER A 266 -14.86 -12.39 -8.47
N GLN A 267 -13.94 -12.51 -7.48
CA GLN A 267 -12.64 -13.13 -7.71
C GLN A 267 -12.74 -14.53 -8.32
N ASP A 268 -13.68 -15.36 -7.80
CA ASP A 268 -13.80 -16.75 -8.22
C ASP A 268 -14.24 -16.87 -9.68
N ALA A 269 -15.14 -16.00 -10.13
CA ALA A 269 -15.56 -15.95 -11.54
C ALA A 269 -14.40 -15.55 -12.46
N ALA A 270 -13.60 -14.55 -12.07
CA ALA A 270 -12.41 -14.12 -12.79
C ALA A 270 -11.36 -15.25 -12.86
N VAL A 271 -11.08 -15.89 -11.74
CA VAL A 271 -10.15 -17.03 -11.64
C VAL A 271 -10.58 -18.17 -12.57
N SER A 272 -11.87 -18.53 -12.53
CA SER A 272 -12.41 -19.56 -13.42
C SER A 272 -12.28 -19.20 -14.91
N ALA A 273 -12.40 -17.90 -15.25
CA ALA A 273 -12.21 -17.42 -16.61
C ALA A 273 -10.74 -17.48 -17.06
N ILE A 274 -9.81 -17.10 -16.18
CA ILE A 274 -8.36 -17.14 -16.46
C ILE A 274 -7.91 -18.60 -16.66
N LEU A 275 -8.26 -19.48 -15.73
CA LEU A 275 -7.91 -20.90 -15.80
C LEU A 275 -8.55 -21.61 -16.99
N GLY A 276 -9.77 -21.22 -17.36
CA GLY A 276 -10.52 -21.75 -18.50
C GLY A 276 -10.15 -21.14 -19.85
N ASP A 277 -9.02 -20.42 -19.96
CA ASP A 277 -8.50 -19.81 -21.19
C ASP A 277 -9.46 -18.84 -21.90
N ARG A 278 -10.39 -18.22 -21.14
CA ARG A 278 -11.32 -17.20 -21.66
C ARG A 278 -10.73 -15.81 -21.72
N ILE A 279 -9.62 -15.57 -21.01
CA ILE A 279 -8.87 -14.32 -21.05
C ILE A 279 -7.77 -14.42 -22.10
N LYS A 280 -7.61 -13.38 -22.91
CA LYS A 280 -6.65 -13.31 -24.01
C LYS A 280 -5.70 -12.12 -23.81
N ALA A 281 -4.54 -12.19 -24.46
CA ALA A 281 -3.64 -11.04 -24.53
C ALA A 281 -4.38 -9.81 -25.06
N GLY A 282 -4.20 -8.67 -24.42
CA GLY A 282 -4.90 -7.42 -24.70
C GLY A 282 -6.17 -7.18 -23.89
N ASP A 283 -6.68 -8.17 -23.16
CA ASP A 283 -7.87 -7.99 -22.32
C ASP A 283 -7.57 -7.19 -21.05
N VAL A 284 -8.58 -6.44 -20.59
CA VAL A 284 -8.64 -5.84 -19.24
C VAL A 284 -9.59 -6.68 -18.40
N VAL A 285 -9.04 -7.44 -17.46
CA VAL A 285 -9.85 -8.21 -16.50
C VAL A 285 -10.39 -7.23 -15.45
N LEU A 286 -11.70 -7.03 -15.43
CA LEU A 286 -12.38 -6.14 -14.50
C LEU A 286 -13.15 -6.94 -13.46
N ILE A 287 -12.77 -6.80 -12.18
CA ILE A 287 -13.46 -7.43 -11.05
C ILE A 287 -14.13 -6.34 -10.24
N ARG A 288 -15.46 -6.37 -10.14
CA ARG A 288 -16.26 -5.38 -9.42
C ARG A 288 -17.04 -5.99 -8.27
N TYR A 289 -17.57 -5.15 -7.38
CA TYR A 289 -18.27 -5.52 -6.14
C TYR A 289 -17.36 -6.26 -5.13
N GLU A 290 -16.08 -6.00 -5.15
CA GLU A 290 -15.12 -6.47 -4.15
C GLU A 290 -14.59 -5.31 -3.26
N GLY A 291 -15.18 -4.12 -3.40
CA GLY A 291 -14.93 -2.95 -2.57
C GLY A 291 -15.54 -3.04 -1.16
N PRO A 292 -15.40 -1.98 -0.35
CA PRO A 292 -15.85 -1.97 1.05
C PRO A 292 -17.31 -2.36 1.29
N LYS A 293 -18.21 -1.92 0.41
CA LYS A 293 -19.65 -2.21 0.48
C LYS A 293 -20.04 -3.46 -0.30
N GLY A 294 -19.56 -3.57 -1.54
CA GLY A 294 -19.89 -4.68 -2.44
C GLY A 294 -19.30 -6.00 -1.99
N GLY A 295 -18.05 -5.99 -1.52
CA GLY A 295 -17.33 -7.12 -0.97
C GLY A 295 -16.89 -6.88 0.48
N PRO A 296 -17.82 -6.81 1.45
CA PRO A 296 -17.50 -6.37 2.81
C PRO A 296 -16.32 -7.10 3.43
N GLY A 297 -15.34 -6.30 3.91
CA GLY A 297 -14.06 -6.77 4.39
C GLY A 297 -12.97 -6.74 3.31
N MET A 298 -13.30 -6.40 2.05
CA MET A 298 -12.34 -6.25 0.95
C MET A 298 -11.29 -7.38 0.94
N GLN A 299 -11.70 -8.60 0.62
CA GLN A 299 -10.75 -9.73 0.61
C GLN A 299 -9.53 -9.39 -0.27
N GLU A 300 -8.35 -9.74 0.23
CA GLU A 300 -7.11 -9.55 -0.50
C GLU A 300 -7.01 -10.56 -1.65
N MET A 301 -7.08 -10.08 -2.90
CA MET A 301 -7.09 -10.93 -4.08
C MET A 301 -5.66 -11.22 -4.54
N LEU A 302 -5.22 -12.47 -4.42
CA LEU A 302 -3.93 -12.95 -4.91
C LEU A 302 -4.08 -13.81 -6.18
N TYR A 303 -5.10 -14.64 -6.23
CA TYR A 303 -5.23 -15.66 -7.27
C TYR A 303 -5.35 -15.10 -8.69
N PRO A 304 -6.11 -14.04 -8.98
CA PRO A 304 -6.20 -13.51 -10.34
C PRO A 304 -4.84 -13.09 -10.89
N THR A 305 -4.03 -12.38 -10.10
CA THR A 305 -2.69 -11.93 -10.51
C THR A 305 -1.73 -13.11 -10.70
N SER A 306 -1.77 -14.09 -9.77
CA SER A 306 -0.92 -15.29 -9.83
C SER A 306 -1.25 -16.15 -11.04
N TYR A 307 -2.53 -16.31 -11.36
CA TYR A 307 -2.94 -17.15 -12.52
C TYR A 307 -2.71 -16.44 -13.85
N LEU A 308 -2.89 -15.13 -13.95
CA LEU A 308 -2.47 -14.36 -15.14
C LEU A 308 -0.96 -14.59 -15.39
N LYS A 309 -0.14 -14.51 -14.33
CA LYS A 309 1.29 -14.78 -14.45
C LYS A 309 1.59 -16.21 -14.87
N SER A 310 0.93 -17.21 -14.29
CA SER A 310 1.15 -18.63 -14.63
C SER A 310 0.72 -18.99 -16.04
N LYS A 311 -0.27 -18.25 -16.60
CA LYS A 311 -0.72 -18.38 -17.99
C LYS A 311 0.10 -17.56 -18.98
N GLY A 312 1.15 -16.84 -18.55
CA GLY A 312 1.97 -16.00 -19.42
C GLY A 312 1.27 -14.70 -19.86
N LEU A 313 0.18 -14.30 -19.20
CA LEU A 313 -0.63 -13.13 -19.55
C LEU A 313 -0.30 -11.88 -18.73
N ALA A 314 0.59 -11.97 -17.73
CA ALA A 314 0.89 -10.86 -16.84
C ALA A 314 1.49 -9.62 -17.54
N GLU A 315 2.15 -9.82 -18.68
CA GLU A 315 2.78 -8.75 -19.47
C GLU A 315 1.93 -8.34 -20.70
N SER A 316 0.70 -8.85 -20.82
CA SER A 316 -0.17 -8.59 -21.97
C SER A 316 -1.63 -8.32 -21.61
N CYS A 317 -1.96 -8.33 -20.31
CA CYS A 317 -3.29 -8.02 -19.80
C CYS A 317 -3.19 -7.00 -18.66
N ALA A 318 -4.28 -6.24 -18.46
CA ALA A 318 -4.47 -5.45 -17.27
C ALA A 318 -5.51 -6.12 -16.35
N LEU A 319 -5.40 -5.84 -15.04
CA LEU A 319 -6.35 -6.28 -14.03
C LEU A 319 -6.80 -5.08 -13.21
N ILE A 320 -8.09 -4.78 -13.19
CA ILE A 320 -8.65 -3.61 -12.48
C ILE A 320 -9.80 -4.03 -11.56
N THR A 321 -9.93 -3.35 -10.40
CA THR A 321 -10.96 -3.69 -9.41
C THR A 321 -11.31 -2.52 -8.48
N ASP A 322 -12.54 -2.50 -8.00
CA ASP A 322 -12.95 -1.69 -6.84
C ASP A 322 -12.54 -2.31 -5.48
N GLY A 323 -12.09 -3.57 -5.49
CA GLY A 323 -11.50 -4.26 -4.37
C GLY A 323 -10.00 -3.98 -4.22
N ARG A 324 -9.25 -4.93 -3.64
CA ARG A 324 -7.80 -4.82 -3.42
C ARG A 324 -7.06 -6.10 -3.78
N PHE A 325 -5.79 -5.94 -4.14
CA PHE A 325 -4.90 -7.06 -4.41
C PHE A 325 -3.97 -7.34 -3.22
N SER A 326 -3.47 -8.57 -3.17
CA SER A 326 -2.40 -8.94 -2.25
C SER A 326 -1.12 -8.15 -2.56
N GLY A 327 -0.32 -7.84 -1.54
CA GLY A 327 1.00 -7.24 -1.69
C GLY A 327 1.98 -8.06 -2.53
N GLY A 328 1.69 -9.35 -2.75
CA GLY A 328 2.42 -10.24 -3.65
C GLY A 328 2.06 -10.11 -5.13
N SER A 329 1.13 -9.24 -5.47
CA SER A 329 0.70 -9.03 -6.86
C SER A 329 1.80 -8.36 -7.70
N SER A 330 1.86 -8.72 -8.97
CA SER A 330 2.75 -8.16 -10.00
C SER A 330 2.00 -7.98 -11.31
N GLY A 331 2.59 -7.23 -12.26
CA GLY A 331 1.94 -6.86 -13.51
C GLY A 331 1.07 -5.61 -13.37
N LEU A 332 0.34 -5.26 -14.43
CA LEU A 332 -0.54 -4.08 -14.44
C LEU A 332 -1.82 -4.37 -13.66
N SER A 333 -1.77 -4.11 -12.35
CA SER A 333 -2.88 -4.35 -11.42
C SER A 333 -3.27 -3.05 -10.72
N ILE A 334 -4.52 -2.60 -10.93
CA ILE A 334 -5.06 -1.34 -10.42
C ILE A 334 -6.22 -1.66 -9.48
N GLY A 335 -6.10 -1.29 -8.22
CA GLY A 335 -7.11 -1.53 -7.20
C GLY A 335 -7.71 -0.25 -6.63
N HIS A 336 -8.63 -0.44 -5.68
CA HIS A 336 -9.28 0.64 -4.93
C HIS A 336 -10.03 1.64 -5.82
N ILE A 337 -10.51 1.22 -7.01
CA ILE A 337 -11.27 2.09 -7.89
C ILE A 337 -12.45 2.65 -7.11
N SER A 338 -12.51 3.97 -7.03
CA SER A 338 -13.50 4.70 -6.24
C SER A 338 -14.16 5.79 -7.10
N PRO A 339 -15.49 5.97 -6.95
CA PRO A 339 -16.43 5.19 -6.14
C PRO A 339 -16.55 3.73 -6.60
N GLU A 340 -16.75 2.79 -5.64
CA GLU A 340 -16.97 1.37 -5.97
C GLU A 340 -18.32 1.11 -6.65
N ALA A 341 -18.47 -0.04 -7.31
CA ALA A 341 -19.71 -0.40 -7.98
C ALA A 341 -20.92 -0.37 -7.04
N ALA A 342 -20.80 -0.87 -5.81
CA ALA A 342 -21.89 -0.88 -4.82
C ALA A 342 -22.26 0.51 -4.26
N GLU A 343 -21.45 1.54 -4.51
CA GLU A 343 -21.76 2.95 -4.23
C GLU A 343 -22.31 3.73 -5.44
N GLY A 344 -22.55 3.05 -6.55
CA GLY A 344 -23.00 3.69 -7.79
C GLY A 344 -21.84 4.19 -8.65
N GLY A 345 -20.61 3.76 -8.39
CA GLY A 345 -19.44 4.09 -9.22
C GLY A 345 -19.58 3.57 -10.66
N ALA A 346 -19.04 4.30 -11.61
CA ALA A 346 -19.16 3.98 -13.04
C ALA A 346 -18.53 2.62 -13.42
N ILE A 347 -17.61 2.09 -12.60
CA ILE A 347 -17.10 0.71 -12.77
C ILE A 347 -18.25 -0.33 -12.78
N GLY A 348 -19.36 -0.05 -12.07
CA GLY A 348 -20.57 -0.87 -12.05
C GLY A 348 -21.34 -0.89 -13.36
N LEU A 349 -21.08 0.07 -14.26
CA LEU A 349 -21.78 0.27 -15.53
C LEU A 349 -21.00 -0.30 -16.73
N ILE A 350 -19.77 -0.76 -16.52
CA ILE A 350 -18.94 -1.32 -17.59
C ILE A 350 -19.49 -2.68 -18.02
N GLU A 351 -19.54 -2.89 -19.32
CA GLU A 351 -19.99 -4.12 -19.97
C GLU A 351 -18.83 -4.83 -20.66
N ASP A 352 -18.98 -6.13 -20.93
CA ASP A 352 -17.99 -6.90 -21.69
C ASP A 352 -17.72 -6.27 -23.06
N GLY A 353 -16.44 -6.05 -23.37
CA GLY A 353 -16.00 -5.46 -24.62
C GLY A 353 -15.82 -3.93 -24.59
N ASP A 354 -16.28 -3.23 -23.55
CA ASP A 354 -16.00 -1.80 -23.40
C ASP A 354 -14.50 -1.55 -23.33
N ILE A 355 -14.02 -0.55 -24.03
CA ILE A 355 -12.60 -0.23 -24.07
C ILE A 355 -12.21 0.57 -22.83
N ILE A 356 -11.24 0.03 -22.09
CA ILE A 356 -10.62 0.69 -20.94
C ILE A 356 -9.25 1.24 -21.40
N GLU A 357 -8.97 2.47 -21.03
CA GLU A 357 -7.69 3.14 -21.24
C GLU A 357 -6.98 3.40 -19.92
N ILE A 358 -5.73 3.00 -19.87
CA ILE A 358 -4.82 3.17 -18.73
C ILE A 358 -3.61 3.95 -19.22
N ASP A 359 -3.30 5.07 -18.57
CA ASP A 359 -2.13 5.88 -18.85
C ASP A 359 -1.51 6.31 -17.52
N ILE A 360 -0.56 5.51 -17.03
CA ILE A 360 0.07 5.75 -15.72
C ILE A 360 0.87 7.06 -15.72
N PRO A 361 1.68 7.40 -16.73
CA PRO A 361 2.37 8.69 -16.81
C PRO A 361 1.43 9.90 -16.68
N ASN A 362 0.28 9.85 -17.35
CA ASN A 362 -0.70 10.94 -17.30
C ASN A 362 -1.76 10.76 -16.20
N ARG A 363 -1.63 9.71 -15.36
CA ARG A 363 -2.53 9.44 -14.22
C ARG A 363 -3.98 9.18 -14.64
N VAL A 364 -4.20 8.48 -15.76
CA VAL A 364 -5.53 8.25 -16.35
C VAL A 364 -5.96 6.79 -16.20
N LEU A 365 -7.20 6.60 -15.74
CA LEU A 365 -7.96 5.35 -15.83
C LEU A 365 -9.39 5.67 -16.28
N LYS A 366 -9.72 5.35 -17.51
CA LYS A 366 -11.04 5.69 -18.06
C LYS A 366 -11.58 4.62 -19.02
N THR A 367 -12.89 4.66 -19.29
CA THR A 367 -13.52 3.97 -20.40
C THR A 367 -13.75 4.92 -21.58
N ARG A 368 -13.78 4.36 -22.80
CA ARG A 368 -14.23 5.08 -24.01
C ARG A 368 -15.74 5.18 -24.14
N VAL A 369 -16.50 4.52 -23.27
CA VAL A 369 -17.96 4.67 -23.26
C VAL A 369 -18.29 6.13 -23.02
N THR A 370 -19.15 6.70 -23.84
CA THR A 370 -19.49 8.12 -23.76
C THR A 370 -20.34 8.44 -22.54
N ASP A 371 -20.28 9.67 -22.05
CA ASP A 371 -21.08 10.10 -20.91
C ASP A 371 -22.60 9.92 -21.12
N PRO A 372 -23.18 10.19 -22.30
CA PRO A 372 -24.60 9.87 -22.56
C PRO A 372 -24.92 8.38 -22.45
N GLU A 373 -24.03 7.52 -22.92
CA GLU A 373 -24.21 6.07 -22.78
C GLU A 373 -24.09 5.62 -21.32
N LEU A 374 -23.08 6.11 -20.57
CA LEU A 374 -22.94 5.83 -19.15
C LEU A 374 -24.19 6.32 -18.37
N SER A 375 -24.75 7.48 -18.73
CA SER A 375 -25.97 7.99 -18.12
C SER A 375 -27.16 7.08 -18.42
N THR A 376 -27.28 6.57 -19.65
CA THR A 376 -28.32 5.62 -20.04
C THR A 376 -28.21 4.31 -19.26
N ARG A 377 -26.99 3.77 -19.11
CA ARG A 377 -26.72 2.54 -18.34
C ARG A 377 -27.00 2.77 -16.84
N ARG A 378 -26.69 3.95 -16.31
CA ARG A 378 -27.01 4.33 -14.93
C ARG A 378 -28.52 4.32 -14.70
N GLN A 379 -29.30 4.94 -15.59
CA GLN A 379 -30.76 4.92 -15.47
C GLN A 379 -31.31 3.48 -15.48
N LYS A 380 -30.85 2.62 -16.40
CA LYS A 380 -31.22 1.21 -16.43
C LYS A 380 -30.83 0.46 -15.15
N MET A 381 -29.70 0.81 -14.54
CA MET A 381 -29.26 0.21 -13.29
C MET A 381 -30.17 0.67 -12.13
N ASP A 382 -30.48 1.96 -12.06
CA ASP A 382 -31.33 2.55 -11.01
C ASP A 382 -32.77 2.05 -11.11
N ASP A 383 -33.29 1.80 -12.32
CA ASP A 383 -34.62 1.23 -12.57
C ASP A 383 -34.78 -0.21 -12.01
N ARG A 384 -33.69 -0.88 -11.65
CA ARG A 384 -33.72 -2.18 -10.95
C ARG A 384 -34.16 -2.05 -9.48
N GLY A 385 -34.31 -0.82 -8.97
CA GLY A 385 -34.78 -0.54 -7.62
C GLY A 385 -33.88 -1.16 -6.53
N VAL A 386 -34.47 -1.97 -5.66
CA VAL A 386 -33.75 -2.57 -4.53
C VAL A 386 -32.63 -3.54 -4.95
N GLU A 387 -32.63 -4.01 -6.19
CA GLU A 387 -31.58 -4.86 -6.75
C GLU A 387 -30.52 -4.08 -7.53
N ALA A 388 -30.66 -2.76 -7.62
CA ALA A 388 -29.65 -1.90 -8.23
C ALA A 388 -28.34 -1.96 -7.41
N TRP A 389 -27.22 -1.85 -8.12
CA TRP A 389 -25.88 -1.77 -7.55
C TRP A 389 -25.48 -2.94 -6.62
N LYS A 390 -26.08 -4.10 -6.85
CA LYS A 390 -25.77 -5.34 -6.11
C LYS A 390 -25.15 -6.38 -7.04
N PRO A 391 -24.16 -7.16 -6.54
CA PRO A 391 -23.57 -8.25 -7.33
C PRO A 391 -24.55 -9.40 -7.54
N VAL A 392 -24.50 -10.03 -8.71
CA VAL A 392 -25.22 -11.28 -9.00
C VAL A 392 -24.28 -12.45 -8.67
N ARG A 393 -24.22 -12.82 -7.39
CA ARG A 393 -23.38 -13.93 -6.92
C ARG A 393 -23.90 -14.58 -5.64
N ASN A 394 -23.58 -15.86 -5.45
CA ASN A 394 -23.85 -16.58 -4.20
C ASN A 394 -22.67 -16.40 -3.24
N ARG A 395 -22.77 -15.42 -2.34
CA ARG A 395 -21.81 -15.21 -1.25
C ARG A 395 -22.53 -14.93 0.05
N VAL A 396 -22.25 -15.75 1.06
CA VAL A 396 -22.79 -15.52 2.41
C VAL A 396 -21.98 -14.40 3.07
N VAL A 397 -22.66 -13.29 3.37
CA VAL A 397 -22.10 -12.17 4.13
C VAL A 397 -22.63 -12.26 5.56
N SER A 398 -21.74 -12.34 6.55
CA SER A 398 -22.09 -12.39 7.97
C SER A 398 -22.81 -11.12 8.42
N THR A 399 -23.58 -11.19 9.51
CA THR A 399 -24.27 -10.03 10.08
C THR A 399 -23.30 -8.90 10.44
N ALA A 400 -22.13 -9.22 10.98
CA ALA A 400 -21.11 -8.24 11.31
C ALA A 400 -20.58 -7.49 10.06
N LEU A 401 -20.33 -8.23 8.97
CA LEU A 401 -19.91 -7.62 7.71
C LEU A 401 -21.01 -6.82 7.02
N LYS A 402 -22.28 -7.23 7.15
CA LYS A 402 -23.42 -6.42 6.68
C LYS A 402 -23.52 -5.10 7.45
N ALA A 403 -23.33 -5.12 8.75
CA ALA A 403 -23.31 -3.91 9.59
C ALA A 403 -22.14 -3.00 9.22
N TYR A 404 -20.96 -3.56 8.97
CA TYR A 404 -19.81 -2.81 8.46
C TYR A 404 -20.14 -2.15 7.11
N ALA A 405 -20.59 -2.91 6.11
CA ALA A 405 -20.91 -2.42 4.77
C ALA A 405 -21.96 -1.28 4.80
N ALA A 406 -22.89 -1.34 5.76
CA ALA A 406 -23.92 -0.31 5.91
C ALA A 406 -23.39 1.07 6.30
N LEU A 407 -22.22 1.14 6.94
CA LEU A 407 -21.63 2.36 7.50
C LEU A 407 -20.27 2.71 6.89
N THR A 408 -19.70 1.85 6.04
CA THR A 408 -18.35 2.06 5.52
C THR A 408 -18.29 3.18 4.49
N THR A 409 -17.15 3.85 4.42
CA THR A 409 -16.78 4.78 3.36
C THR A 409 -16.13 4.05 2.18
N SER A 410 -15.86 4.76 1.08
CA SER A 410 -15.10 4.22 -0.05
C SER A 410 -13.63 3.93 0.31
N ALA A 411 -12.95 3.16 -0.54
CA ALA A 411 -11.52 2.89 -0.41
C ALA A 411 -10.67 4.17 -0.49
N ALA A 412 -11.08 5.16 -1.28
CA ALA A 412 -10.43 6.48 -1.34
C ALA A 412 -10.47 7.26 -0.02
N ARG A 413 -11.30 6.82 0.93
CA ARG A 413 -11.44 7.38 2.29
C ARG A 413 -11.04 6.38 3.37
N GLY A 414 -10.27 5.34 3.04
CA GLY A 414 -9.76 4.36 3.98
C GLY A 414 -10.73 3.22 4.33
N ALA A 415 -11.91 3.13 3.70
CA ALA A 415 -12.93 2.11 3.99
C ALA A 415 -13.28 2.01 5.50
N VAL A 416 -13.33 3.14 6.17
CA VAL A 416 -13.64 3.27 7.60
C VAL A 416 -15.13 3.35 7.83
N ARG A 417 -15.58 3.09 9.05
CA ARG A 417 -16.98 3.30 9.44
C ARG A 417 -17.24 4.78 9.73
N ASP A 418 -18.19 5.36 9.01
CA ASP A 418 -18.64 6.74 9.19
C ASP A 418 -20.01 6.73 9.87
N LEU A 419 -20.04 7.03 11.16
CA LEU A 419 -21.28 7.04 11.96
C LEU A 419 -22.23 8.18 11.57
N ALA A 420 -21.74 9.27 10.93
CA ALA A 420 -22.60 10.34 10.41
C ALA A 420 -23.58 9.83 9.33
N GLN A 421 -23.34 8.65 8.77
CA GLN A 421 -24.31 8.00 7.86
C GLN A 421 -25.60 7.56 8.57
N LEU A 422 -25.60 7.38 9.89
CA LEU A 422 -26.80 7.08 10.66
C LEU A 422 -27.76 8.26 10.66
N ASP A 423 -27.24 9.47 10.85
CA ASP A 423 -28.05 10.70 10.92
C ASP A 423 -28.68 11.03 9.55
N ARG A 424 -27.96 10.75 8.44
CA ARG A 424 -28.48 10.94 7.08
C ARG A 424 -29.62 9.97 6.71
N ARG A 425 -29.72 8.81 7.39
CA ARG A 425 -30.79 7.81 7.17
C ARG A 425 -32.05 8.15 7.94
N SER A 426 -31.96 8.85 9.06
CA SER A 426 -33.12 9.28 9.85
C SER A 426 -33.86 10.50 9.24
N SER A 427 -33.26 11.16 8.21
CA SER A 427 -33.82 12.31 7.51
C SER A 427 -34.44 11.97 6.14
N ARG A 428 -34.55 10.70 5.80
CA ARG A 428 -35.25 10.16 4.63
C ARG A 428 -36.39 9.25 5.09
#